data_5187ed1acfb21cfdc0316e36c786038d
#
_entry.id   5187ed1acfb21cfdc0316e36c786038d
#
_cell.length_a   1.000
_cell.length_b   1.000
_cell.length_c   1.000
_cell.angle_alpha   90.00
_cell.angle_beta   90.00
_cell.angle_gamma   90.00
#
_symmetry.space_group_name_H-M   'P 1'
#
loop_
_entity.id
_entity.type
_entity.pdbx_description
1 polymer ?
#
loop_
_entity_poly.entity_id
_entity_poly.type
_entity_poly.pdbx_seq_one_letter_code
_entity_poly.pdbx_strand_id
1 'polypeptide(L)'
;MQKNILVMIQSMTGYGKATAIFGEKKINVEIKSLNSKAMDLSTRIAPLYREKEMEIRNMISKSLERGKVDFSLWIEKDVSDTATPINAALVENYYNQIKSISEMTHIPMPEDWFATLLRMPDVLTKADVQELSEDEWEVVRRVVEEAINHLVDFRKQEGTALEKKFNEKIDNIERLLKSIEPYETERVAKIRERITDALEKTISVD
;
A
#
# COMPACT_ATOMS: atom_id res chain seq x y z
N MET A 1 19.99 25.54 24.76
CA MET A 1 19.37 24.20 24.85
C MET A 1 19.05 23.74 23.44
N GLN A 2 19.96 22.99 22.80
CA GLN A 2 19.68 22.31 21.55
C GLN A 2 18.78 21.12 21.87
N LYS A 3 17.52 21.15 21.40
CA LYS A 3 16.69 19.95 21.36
C LYS A 3 17.39 18.97 20.41
N ASN A 4 18.01 17.94 20.96
CA ASN A 4 18.36 16.75 20.20
C ASN A 4 17.05 16.15 19.70
N ILE A 5 16.63 16.52 18.52
CA ILE A 5 15.61 15.78 17.77
C ILE A 5 16.32 14.46 17.41
N LEU A 6 16.03 13.41 18.18
CA LEU A 6 16.38 12.05 17.78
C LEU A 6 15.67 11.79 16.44
N VAL A 7 16.36 12.02 15.35
CA VAL A 7 15.89 11.66 14.02
C VAL A 7 15.95 10.14 13.94
N MET A 8 14.83 9.50 14.22
CA MET A 8 14.71 8.05 14.10
C MET A 8 14.78 7.68 12.62
N ILE A 9 15.73 6.87 12.23
CA ILE A 9 15.86 6.35 10.88
C ILE A 9 14.64 5.45 10.61
N GLN A 10 13.95 5.72 9.49
CA GLN A 10 12.82 4.90 9.03
C GLN A 10 13.11 4.36 7.63
N SER A 11 12.71 3.12 7.38
CA SER A 11 12.75 2.57 6.03
C SER A 11 11.75 3.29 5.12
N MET A 12 12.06 3.30 3.84
CA MET A 12 11.14 3.82 2.80
C MET A 12 10.21 2.74 2.24
N THR A 13 10.50 1.47 2.53
CA THR A 13 9.64 0.34 2.22
C THR A 13 8.83 -0.04 3.45
N GLY A 14 7.63 -0.56 3.23
CA GLY A 14 6.77 -0.98 4.32
C GLY A 14 5.55 -1.72 3.83
N TYR A 15 4.96 -2.48 4.75
CA TYR A 15 3.76 -3.27 4.54
C TYR A 15 2.86 -3.18 5.77
N GLY A 16 1.58 -3.01 5.55
CA GLY A 16 0.57 -3.06 6.58
C GLY A 16 -0.68 -3.78 6.09
N LYS A 17 -1.31 -4.52 6.97
CA LYS A 17 -2.57 -5.22 6.70
C LYS A 17 -3.41 -5.20 7.96
N ALA A 18 -4.71 -4.98 7.78
CA ALA A 18 -5.70 -5.11 8.83
C ALA A 18 -7.01 -5.67 8.28
N THR A 19 -7.80 -6.29 9.15
CA THR A 19 -9.08 -6.89 8.77
C THR A 19 -10.09 -6.71 9.89
N ALA A 20 -11.36 -6.46 9.54
CA ALA A 20 -12.45 -6.49 10.49
C ALA A 20 -13.67 -7.21 9.89
N ILE A 21 -14.59 -7.60 10.76
CA ILE A 21 -15.87 -8.18 10.38
C ILE A 21 -16.95 -7.16 10.72
N PHE A 22 -17.83 -6.90 9.77
CA PHE A 22 -19.03 -6.10 9.96
C PHE A 22 -20.22 -6.82 9.37
N GLY A 23 -21.10 -7.34 10.21
CA GLY A 23 -22.16 -8.26 9.80
C GLY A 23 -21.58 -9.51 9.12
N GLU A 24 -22.02 -9.79 7.90
CA GLU A 24 -21.53 -10.92 7.08
C GLU A 24 -20.36 -10.56 6.15
N LYS A 25 -19.87 -9.31 6.26
CA LYS A 25 -18.78 -8.80 5.43
C LYS A 25 -17.46 -8.85 6.21
N LYS A 26 -16.45 -9.45 5.62
CA LYS A 26 -15.07 -9.34 6.08
C LYS A 26 -14.37 -8.25 5.26
N ILE A 27 -14.05 -7.17 5.91
CA ILE A 27 -13.37 -6.00 5.36
C ILE A 27 -11.86 -6.24 5.45
N ASN A 28 -11.18 -6.14 4.33
CA ASN A 28 -9.73 -6.32 4.27
C ASN A 28 -9.08 -5.05 3.74
N VAL A 29 -8.04 -4.60 4.43
CA VAL A 29 -7.20 -3.47 4.03
C VAL A 29 -5.76 -3.92 3.92
N GLU A 30 -5.11 -3.58 2.83
CA GLU A 30 -3.69 -3.81 2.58
C GLU A 30 -3.05 -2.54 2.04
N ILE A 31 -1.90 -2.18 2.60
CA ILE A 31 -1.12 -1.02 2.19
C ILE A 31 0.34 -1.42 2.03
N LYS A 32 0.93 -1.08 0.89
CA LYS A 32 2.34 -1.33 0.55
C LYS A 32 3.01 -0.02 0.20
N SER A 33 4.24 0.13 0.59
CA SER A 33 5.04 1.30 0.24
C SER A 33 6.40 0.91 -0.28
N LEU A 34 6.79 1.54 -1.39
CA LEU A 34 8.11 1.44 -2.00
C LEU A 34 8.80 2.81 -1.97
N ASN A 35 10.12 2.79 -2.17
CA ASN A 35 10.91 4.02 -2.21
C ASN A 35 10.50 4.89 -3.40
N SER A 36 10.19 6.17 -3.13
CA SER A 36 9.98 7.21 -4.13
C SER A 36 10.34 8.58 -3.55
N LYS A 37 10.73 9.51 -4.43
CA LYS A 37 11.06 10.89 -4.05
C LYS A 37 9.82 11.70 -3.67
N ALA A 38 8.70 11.43 -4.33
CA ALA A 38 7.40 12.07 -4.09
C ALA A 38 6.39 11.05 -3.57
N MET A 39 5.25 11.54 -3.06
CA MET A 39 4.10 10.71 -2.74
C MET A 39 3.39 10.35 -4.06
N ASP A 40 3.36 9.06 -4.38
CA ASP A 40 2.60 8.48 -5.49
C ASP A 40 1.66 7.44 -4.90
N LEU A 41 0.36 7.76 -4.85
CA LEU A 41 -0.65 6.95 -4.19
C LEU A 41 -1.63 6.35 -5.20
N SER A 42 -1.56 5.04 -5.37
CA SER A 42 -2.51 4.22 -6.12
C SER A 42 -3.52 3.59 -5.16
N THR A 43 -4.81 3.72 -5.45
CA THR A 43 -5.89 3.19 -4.62
C THR A 43 -6.76 2.21 -5.40
N ARG A 44 -7.06 1.06 -4.80
CA ARG A 44 -8.05 0.08 -5.26
C ARG A 44 -9.08 -0.08 -4.16
N ILE A 45 -10.26 0.49 -4.35
CA ILE A 45 -11.30 0.55 -3.32
C ILE A 45 -12.55 -0.13 -3.85
N ALA A 46 -13.15 -1.00 -3.02
CA ALA A 46 -14.42 -1.63 -3.33
C ALA A 46 -15.49 -0.58 -3.64
N PRO A 47 -16.39 -0.81 -4.62
CA PRO A 47 -17.36 0.18 -5.09
C PRO A 47 -18.18 0.84 -3.97
N LEU A 48 -18.53 0.09 -2.94
CA LEU A 48 -19.27 0.56 -1.77
C LEU A 48 -18.58 1.71 -1.01
N TYR A 49 -17.24 1.70 -0.95
CA TYR A 49 -16.44 2.69 -0.20
C TYR A 49 -15.81 3.77 -1.08
N ARG A 50 -16.16 3.80 -2.38
CA ARG A 50 -15.54 4.72 -3.33
C ARG A 50 -15.78 6.19 -3.01
N GLU A 51 -16.93 6.52 -2.44
CA GLU A 51 -17.24 7.89 -2.00
C GLU A 51 -16.30 8.42 -0.90
N LYS A 52 -15.70 7.53 -0.10
CA LYS A 52 -14.77 7.86 0.98
C LYS A 52 -13.29 7.86 0.52
N GLU A 53 -13.02 7.69 -0.78
CA GLU A 53 -11.65 7.62 -1.32
C GLU A 53 -10.81 8.83 -0.94
N MET A 54 -11.36 10.04 -1.02
CA MET A 54 -10.61 11.26 -0.68
C MET A 54 -10.22 11.33 0.80
N GLU A 55 -11.06 10.83 1.68
CA GLU A 55 -10.77 10.74 3.11
C GLU A 55 -9.63 9.76 3.37
N ILE A 56 -9.69 8.56 2.76
CA ILE A 56 -8.63 7.55 2.83
C ILE A 56 -7.29 8.09 2.30
N ARG A 57 -7.30 8.78 1.16
CA ARG A 57 -6.10 9.42 0.59
C ARG A 57 -5.48 10.44 1.54
N ASN A 58 -6.31 11.23 2.21
CA ASN A 58 -5.86 12.21 3.18
C ASN A 58 -5.25 11.54 4.42
N MET A 59 -5.84 10.45 4.92
CA MET A 59 -5.30 9.68 6.05
C MET A 59 -3.92 9.12 5.73
N ILE A 60 -3.76 8.51 4.56
CA ILE A 60 -2.48 7.95 4.10
C ILE A 60 -1.44 9.05 3.92
N SER A 61 -1.78 10.15 3.25
CA SER A 61 -0.85 11.26 2.97
C SER A 61 -0.38 11.99 4.23
N LYS A 62 -1.23 12.07 5.27
CA LYS A 62 -0.85 12.65 6.58
C LYS A 62 0.12 11.76 7.35
N SER A 63 0.02 10.44 7.17
CA SER A 63 0.84 9.47 7.91
C SER A 63 2.14 9.13 7.20
N LEU A 64 2.19 9.28 5.88
CA LEU A 64 3.34 8.93 5.04
C LEU A 64 3.80 10.17 4.27
N GLU A 65 4.99 10.66 4.58
CA GLU A 65 5.54 11.88 3.95
C GLU A 65 5.85 11.69 2.45
N ARG A 66 6.33 10.50 2.06
CA ARG A 66 6.73 10.15 0.69
C ARG A 66 6.72 8.64 0.47
N GLY A 67 6.72 8.25 -0.80
CA GLY A 67 6.79 6.85 -1.23
C GLY A 67 5.82 6.57 -2.37
N LYS A 68 6.08 5.50 -3.11
CA LYS A 68 5.08 4.91 -3.99
C LYS A 68 4.22 3.96 -3.17
N VAL A 69 2.97 4.32 -2.95
CA VAL A 69 2.04 3.62 -2.05
C VAL A 69 0.93 2.97 -2.85
N ASP A 70 0.79 1.66 -2.71
CA ASP A 70 -0.35 0.89 -3.22
C ASP A 70 -1.28 0.55 -2.06
N PHE A 71 -2.51 1.02 -2.14
CA PHE A 71 -3.56 0.79 -1.15
C PHE A 71 -4.69 -0.03 -1.76
N SER A 72 -5.15 -1.06 -1.06
CA SER A 72 -6.26 -1.89 -1.48
C SER A 72 -7.25 -2.11 -0.33
N LEU A 73 -8.53 -1.87 -0.60
CA LEU A 73 -9.65 -2.10 0.30
C LEU A 73 -10.70 -2.95 -0.42
N TRP A 74 -10.93 -4.17 0.08
CA TRP A 74 -11.90 -5.08 -0.52
C TRP A 74 -12.72 -5.81 0.54
N ILE A 75 -13.86 -6.33 0.11
CA ILE A 75 -14.80 -7.08 0.94
C ILE A 75 -14.78 -8.54 0.50
N GLU A 76 -14.62 -9.44 1.46
CA GLU A 76 -14.94 -10.86 1.29
C GLU A 76 -16.33 -11.10 1.90
N LYS A 77 -17.25 -11.63 1.10
CA LYS A 77 -18.54 -12.13 1.59
C LYS A 77 -18.43 -13.63 1.79
N ASP A 78 -19.11 -14.16 2.79
CA ASP A 78 -19.16 -15.60 3.01
C ASP A 78 -19.81 -16.29 1.79
N VAL A 79 -19.29 -17.45 1.41
CA VAL A 79 -19.65 -18.18 0.18
C VAL A 79 -21.12 -18.64 0.19
N SER A 80 -21.78 -18.60 1.34
CA SER A 80 -23.17 -19.01 1.49
C SER A 80 -24.18 -18.13 0.74
N ASP A 81 -23.80 -16.90 0.36
CA ASP A 81 -24.71 -15.92 -0.24
C ASP A 81 -24.33 -15.54 -1.69
N THR A 82 -23.75 -16.50 -2.44
CA THR A 82 -23.29 -16.26 -3.82
C THR A 82 -24.37 -16.39 -4.89
N ALA A 83 -25.59 -16.79 -4.51
CA ALA A 83 -26.70 -16.85 -5.46
C ALA A 83 -27.08 -15.42 -5.91
N THR A 84 -27.00 -15.17 -7.22
CA THR A 84 -27.49 -13.91 -7.77
C THR A 84 -29.00 -13.82 -7.54
N PRO A 85 -29.51 -12.82 -6.80
CA PRO A 85 -30.93 -12.73 -6.55
C PRO A 85 -31.69 -12.42 -7.84
N ILE A 86 -32.90 -12.98 -7.93
CA ILE A 86 -33.81 -12.71 -9.04
C ILE A 86 -34.62 -11.46 -8.70
N ASN A 87 -34.62 -10.47 -9.59
CA ASN A 87 -35.45 -9.28 -9.44
C ASN A 87 -36.91 -9.61 -9.79
N ALA A 88 -37.70 -9.98 -8.77
CA ALA A 88 -39.07 -10.39 -8.93
C ALA A 88 -39.97 -9.32 -9.58
N ALA A 89 -39.77 -8.05 -9.23
CA ALA A 89 -40.53 -6.93 -9.82
C ALA A 89 -40.27 -6.78 -11.32
N LEU A 90 -39.02 -6.99 -11.75
CA LEU A 90 -38.65 -6.92 -13.16
C LEU A 90 -39.18 -8.12 -13.94
N VAL A 91 -39.17 -9.32 -13.31
CA VAL A 91 -39.77 -10.53 -13.87
C VAL A 91 -41.27 -10.35 -14.12
N GLU A 92 -41.99 -9.79 -13.15
CA GLU A 92 -43.42 -9.50 -13.28
C GLU A 92 -43.70 -8.48 -14.40
N ASN A 93 -42.88 -7.45 -14.51
CA ASN A 93 -42.99 -6.44 -15.54
C ASN A 93 -42.78 -7.04 -16.95
N TYR A 94 -41.71 -7.81 -17.16
CA TYR A 94 -41.47 -8.51 -18.43
C TYR A 94 -42.57 -9.50 -18.77
N TYR A 95 -43.08 -10.25 -17.79
CA TYR A 95 -44.22 -11.15 -17.99
C TYR A 95 -45.44 -10.41 -18.54
N ASN A 96 -45.82 -9.30 -17.91
CA ASN A 96 -46.97 -8.49 -18.33
C ASN A 96 -46.77 -7.88 -19.71
N GLN A 97 -45.57 -7.41 -20.06
CA GLN A 97 -45.24 -6.89 -21.38
C GLN A 97 -45.36 -7.99 -22.47
N ILE A 98 -44.76 -9.16 -22.23
CA ILE A 98 -44.81 -10.26 -23.20
C ILE A 98 -46.25 -10.75 -23.40
N LYS A 99 -47.06 -10.80 -22.34
CA LYS A 99 -48.47 -11.13 -22.43
C LYS A 99 -49.25 -10.14 -23.30
N SER A 100 -49.09 -8.85 -23.07
CA SER A 100 -49.73 -7.81 -23.85
C SER A 100 -49.33 -7.86 -25.31
N ILE A 101 -48.03 -8.08 -25.61
CA ILE A 101 -47.50 -8.19 -26.98
C ILE A 101 -48.13 -9.43 -27.67
N SER A 102 -48.18 -10.57 -26.99
CA SER A 102 -48.80 -11.78 -27.52
C SER A 102 -50.26 -11.59 -27.91
N GLU A 103 -51.02 -10.91 -27.05
CA GLU A 103 -52.43 -10.60 -27.31
C GLU A 103 -52.58 -9.66 -28.51
N MET A 104 -51.72 -8.67 -28.68
CA MET A 104 -51.78 -7.72 -29.81
C MET A 104 -51.30 -8.30 -31.13
N THR A 105 -50.30 -9.15 -31.11
CA THR A 105 -49.60 -9.63 -32.32
C THR A 105 -50.05 -11.04 -32.74
N HIS A 106 -50.80 -11.73 -31.88
CA HIS A 106 -51.20 -13.13 -32.05
C HIS A 106 -50.00 -14.12 -32.10
N ILE A 107 -48.84 -13.71 -31.60
CA ILE A 107 -47.69 -14.60 -31.42
C ILE A 107 -47.95 -15.46 -30.19
N PRO A 108 -47.78 -16.80 -30.27
CA PRO A 108 -48.05 -17.67 -29.14
C PRO A 108 -47.13 -17.37 -27.95
N MET A 109 -47.62 -17.51 -26.74
CA MET A 109 -46.88 -17.43 -25.51
C MET A 109 -45.72 -18.45 -25.46
N PRO A 110 -44.57 -18.12 -24.83
CA PRO A 110 -43.51 -19.10 -24.65
C PRO A 110 -43.95 -20.27 -23.76
N GLU A 111 -43.55 -21.49 -24.12
CA GLU A 111 -43.84 -22.66 -23.32
C GLU A 111 -43.05 -22.70 -21.99
N ASP A 112 -41.78 -22.29 -22.03
CA ASP A 112 -40.91 -22.18 -20.86
C ASP A 112 -40.71 -20.71 -20.44
N TRP A 113 -41.53 -20.28 -19.49
CA TRP A 113 -41.55 -18.95 -18.96
C TRP A 113 -40.28 -18.63 -18.14
N PHE A 114 -39.82 -19.59 -17.33
CA PHE A 114 -38.64 -19.31 -16.50
C PHE A 114 -37.38 -19.17 -17.35
N ALA A 115 -37.17 -20.05 -18.33
CA ALA A 115 -36.04 -19.90 -19.24
C ALA A 115 -36.06 -18.59 -20.03
N THR A 116 -37.27 -18.13 -20.42
CA THR A 116 -37.45 -16.88 -21.16
C THR A 116 -37.16 -15.66 -20.27
N LEU A 117 -37.78 -15.59 -19.10
CA LEU A 117 -37.68 -14.46 -18.17
C LEU A 117 -36.29 -14.31 -17.54
N LEU A 118 -35.64 -15.45 -17.19
CA LEU A 118 -34.27 -15.41 -16.59
C LEU A 118 -33.18 -14.97 -17.59
N ARG A 119 -33.47 -14.99 -18.90
CA ARG A 119 -32.56 -14.48 -19.96
C ARG A 119 -32.79 -13.01 -20.28
N MET A 120 -33.86 -12.40 -19.76
CA MET A 120 -34.11 -10.97 -19.97
C MET A 120 -33.07 -10.12 -19.27
N PRO A 121 -32.73 -8.95 -19.82
CA PRO A 121 -31.75 -8.04 -19.21
C PRO A 121 -32.13 -7.70 -17.77
N ASP A 122 -31.11 -7.64 -16.91
CA ASP A 122 -31.20 -7.17 -15.52
C ASP A 122 -32.13 -7.97 -14.59
N VAL A 123 -32.68 -9.10 -15.05
CA VAL A 123 -33.49 -10.01 -14.21
C VAL A 123 -32.61 -10.70 -13.16
N LEU A 124 -31.38 -11.07 -13.53
CA LEU A 124 -30.36 -11.57 -12.60
C LEU A 124 -29.43 -10.39 -12.25
N THR A 125 -29.91 -9.51 -11.43
CA THR A 125 -29.10 -8.38 -10.96
C THR A 125 -28.34 -8.75 -9.70
N LYS A 126 -27.07 -8.39 -9.65
CA LYS A 126 -26.35 -8.35 -8.38
C LYS A 126 -27.12 -7.39 -7.47
N ALA A 127 -27.53 -7.91 -6.31
CA ALA A 127 -28.32 -7.19 -5.34
C ALA A 127 -27.86 -5.73 -5.15
N ASP A 128 -28.84 -4.89 -4.88
CA ASP A 128 -28.83 -3.47 -4.59
C ASP A 128 -27.48 -2.84 -4.30
N VAL A 129 -27.27 -1.66 -4.84
CA VAL A 129 -26.24 -0.74 -4.37
C VAL A 129 -26.48 -0.52 -2.88
N GLN A 130 -25.79 -1.32 -2.05
CA GLN A 130 -25.84 -1.14 -0.61
C GLN A 130 -25.31 0.26 -0.34
N GLU A 131 -26.13 1.11 0.27
CA GLU A 131 -25.67 2.40 0.77
C GLU A 131 -24.73 2.15 1.95
N LEU A 132 -23.66 2.91 2.01
CA LEU A 132 -22.70 2.84 3.10
C LEU A 132 -23.31 3.45 4.37
N SER A 133 -23.47 2.64 5.43
CA SER A 133 -23.88 3.17 6.72
C SER A 133 -22.70 3.84 7.44
N GLU A 134 -22.99 4.85 8.27
CA GLU A 134 -21.95 5.51 9.09
C GLU A 134 -21.27 4.54 10.06
N ASP A 135 -22.01 3.58 10.63
CA ASP A 135 -21.44 2.55 11.51
C ASP A 135 -20.44 1.65 10.78
N GLU A 136 -20.76 1.25 9.55
CA GLU A 136 -19.86 0.48 8.70
C GLU A 136 -18.61 1.30 8.35
N TRP A 137 -18.80 2.59 8.02
CA TRP A 137 -17.68 3.49 7.72
C TRP A 137 -16.74 3.67 8.92
N GLU A 138 -17.25 3.81 10.13
CA GLU A 138 -16.42 3.90 11.33
C GLU A 138 -15.56 2.64 11.55
N VAL A 139 -16.08 1.46 11.23
CA VAL A 139 -15.29 0.22 11.27
C VAL A 139 -14.22 0.23 10.19
N VAL A 140 -14.57 0.58 8.95
CA VAL A 140 -13.61 0.67 7.83
C VAL A 140 -12.49 1.64 8.15
N ARG A 141 -12.82 2.83 8.67
CA ARG A 141 -11.85 3.86 9.03
C ARG A 141 -10.84 3.34 10.06
N ARG A 142 -11.29 2.64 11.11
CA ARG A 142 -10.40 2.02 12.10
C ARG A 142 -9.47 0.99 11.47
N VAL A 143 -9.97 0.16 10.57
CA VAL A 143 -9.16 -0.84 9.85
C VAL A 143 -8.12 -0.17 8.95
N VAL A 144 -8.47 0.93 8.29
CA VAL A 144 -7.52 1.72 7.50
C VAL A 144 -6.42 2.33 8.39
N GLU A 145 -6.79 2.93 9.52
CA GLU A 145 -5.83 3.46 10.49
C GLU A 145 -4.88 2.37 11.03
N GLU A 146 -5.42 1.21 11.36
CA GLU A 146 -4.63 0.06 11.83
C GLU A 146 -3.64 -0.43 10.77
N ALA A 147 -4.06 -0.57 9.53
CA ALA A 147 -3.18 -0.95 8.43
C ALA A 147 -2.05 0.07 8.20
N ILE A 148 -2.35 1.37 8.27
CA ILE A 148 -1.37 2.44 8.20
C ILE A 148 -0.37 2.34 9.36
N ASN A 149 -0.84 2.12 10.58
CA ASN A 149 0.01 1.98 11.76
C ASN A 149 0.94 0.77 11.64
N HIS A 150 0.45 -0.37 11.16
CA HIS A 150 1.29 -1.56 10.89
C HIS A 150 2.40 -1.25 9.88
N LEU A 151 2.11 -0.49 8.80
CA LEU A 151 3.12 -0.07 7.84
C LEU A 151 4.16 0.87 8.48
N VAL A 152 3.71 1.83 9.28
CA VAL A 152 4.62 2.77 9.98
C VAL A 152 5.52 2.03 10.97
N ASP A 153 4.98 1.08 11.72
CA ASP A 153 5.75 0.29 12.66
C ASP A 153 6.74 -0.64 11.97
N PHE A 154 6.36 -1.23 10.82
CA PHE A 154 7.29 -1.97 9.97
C PHE A 154 8.47 -1.09 9.54
N ARG A 155 8.20 0.15 9.07
CA ARG A 155 9.24 1.11 8.68
C ARG A 155 10.19 1.46 9.83
N LYS A 156 9.66 1.61 11.05
CA LYS A 156 10.47 1.90 12.25
C LYS A 156 11.36 0.71 12.62
N GLN A 157 10.82 -0.51 12.60
CA GLN A 157 11.59 -1.72 12.92
C GLN A 157 12.73 -1.92 11.92
N GLU A 158 12.46 -1.79 10.63
CA GLU A 158 13.49 -1.89 9.59
C GLU A 158 14.51 -0.75 9.70
N GLY A 159 14.05 0.47 10.01
CA GLY A 159 14.92 1.63 10.26
C GLY A 159 15.87 1.42 11.41
N THR A 160 15.40 0.85 12.52
CA THR A 160 16.25 0.52 13.68
C THR A 160 17.32 -0.53 13.32
N ALA A 161 16.95 -1.53 12.52
CA ALA A 161 17.91 -2.53 12.04
C ALA A 161 18.98 -1.92 11.13
N LEU A 162 18.60 -0.96 10.28
CA LEU A 162 19.52 -0.22 9.43
C LEU A 162 20.45 0.68 10.24
N GLU A 163 19.93 1.41 11.21
CA GLU A 163 20.71 2.26 12.13
C GLU A 163 21.83 1.47 12.82
N LYS A 164 21.50 0.30 13.37
CA LYS A 164 22.49 -0.58 13.97
C LYS A 164 23.61 -0.95 12.99
N LYS A 165 23.25 -1.35 11.76
CA LYS A 165 24.23 -1.69 10.72
C LYS A 165 25.09 -0.52 10.31
N PHE A 166 24.52 0.69 10.20
CA PHE A 166 25.30 1.89 9.87
C PHE A 166 26.28 2.22 10.98
N ASN A 167 25.88 2.20 12.24
CA ASN A 167 26.76 2.45 13.37
C ASN A 167 27.93 1.43 13.42
N GLU A 168 27.66 0.14 13.25
CA GLU A 168 28.71 -0.88 13.14
C GLU A 168 29.71 -0.58 12.00
N LYS A 169 29.26 -0.06 10.87
CA LYS A 169 30.15 0.29 9.74
C LYS A 169 30.95 1.55 10.02
N ILE A 170 30.33 2.56 10.65
CA ILE A 170 31.01 3.80 11.05
C ILE A 170 32.11 3.50 12.07
N ASP A 171 31.80 2.71 13.12
CA ASP A 171 32.78 2.29 14.11
C ASP A 171 33.97 1.54 13.47
N ASN A 172 33.67 0.69 12.48
CA ASN A 172 34.72 -0.03 11.75
C ASN A 172 35.58 0.92 10.92
N ILE A 173 35.00 1.94 10.25
CA ILE A 173 35.74 2.96 9.51
C ILE A 173 36.63 3.77 10.46
N GLU A 174 36.11 4.19 11.61
CA GLU A 174 36.90 4.92 12.61
C GLU A 174 38.05 4.09 13.15
N ARG A 175 37.82 2.80 13.44
CA ARG A 175 38.87 1.88 13.87
C ARG A 175 39.96 1.71 12.82
N LEU A 176 39.57 1.56 11.55
CA LEU A 176 40.53 1.45 10.45
C LEU A 176 41.31 2.75 10.24
N LEU A 177 40.64 3.89 10.33
CA LEU A 177 41.29 5.21 10.25
C LEU A 177 42.39 5.35 11.33
N LYS A 178 42.06 5.05 12.60
CA LYS A 178 43.05 5.07 13.69
C LYS A 178 44.19 4.09 13.46
N SER A 179 43.97 2.98 12.79
CA SER A 179 45.03 2.02 12.49
C SER A 179 46.01 2.49 11.42
N ILE A 180 45.69 3.52 10.64
CA ILE A 180 46.51 4.09 9.59
C ILE A 180 47.51 5.14 10.17
N GLU A 181 47.15 5.81 11.28
CA GLU A 181 47.97 6.88 11.88
C GLU A 181 49.46 6.52 12.07
N PRO A 182 49.85 5.33 12.59
CA PRO A 182 51.25 4.93 12.74
C PRO A 182 51.97 4.89 11.40
N TYR A 183 51.31 4.42 10.34
CA TYR A 183 51.91 4.28 8.99
C TYR A 183 52.09 5.66 8.30
N GLU A 184 51.29 6.67 8.63
CA GLU A 184 51.42 8.05 8.10
C GLU A 184 52.73 8.65 8.59
N THR A 185 53.07 8.50 9.87
CA THR A 185 54.31 8.99 10.45
C THR A 185 55.54 8.40 9.77
N GLU A 186 55.55 7.08 9.60
CA GLU A 186 56.63 6.32 8.94
C GLU A 186 56.75 6.73 7.45
N ARG A 187 55.62 6.90 6.76
CA ARG A 187 55.59 7.34 5.35
C ARG A 187 56.19 8.70 5.17
N VAL A 188 55.83 9.68 6.02
CA VAL A 188 56.37 11.02 5.97
C VAL A 188 57.91 11.02 6.20
N ALA A 189 58.42 10.21 7.15
CA ALA A 189 59.83 10.06 7.39
C ALA A 189 60.57 9.49 6.14
N LYS A 190 60.04 8.42 5.56
CA LYS A 190 60.58 7.82 4.32
C LYS A 190 60.57 8.76 3.11
N ILE A 191 59.53 9.59 2.98
CA ILE A 191 59.49 10.60 1.89
C ILE A 191 60.53 11.69 2.12
N ARG A 192 60.73 12.18 3.36
CA ARG A 192 61.77 13.14 3.68
C ARG A 192 63.16 12.61 3.36
N GLU A 193 63.47 11.40 3.83
CA GLU A 193 64.72 10.71 3.55
C GLU A 193 65.00 10.63 2.04
N ARG A 194 64.04 10.14 1.27
CA ARG A 194 64.15 10.08 -0.20
C ARG A 194 64.42 11.41 -0.86
N ILE A 195 63.75 12.47 -0.41
CA ILE A 195 63.95 13.82 -0.95
C ILE A 195 65.35 14.34 -0.58
N THR A 196 65.79 14.13 0.68
CA THR A 196 67.16 14.52 1.12
C THR A 196 68.20 13.78 0.31
N ASP A 197 68.13 12.46 0.19
CA ASP A 197 69.04 11.64 -0.61
C ASP A 197 69.10 12.06 -2.08
N ALA A 198 67.95 12.42 -2.66
CA ALA A 198 67.91 12.91 -4.05
C ALA A 198 68.55 14.28 -4.21
N LEU A 199 68.38 15.17 -3.25
CA LEU A 199 69.04 16.49 -3.21
C LEU A 199 70.55 16.39 -3.04
N GLU A 200 71.01 15.57 -2.10
CA GLU A 200 72.46 15.34 -1.87
C GLU A 200 73.14 14.77 -3.11
N LYS A 201 72.53 13.83 -3.82
CA LYS A 201 73.04 13.27 -5.08
C LYS A 201 73.10 14.31 -6.20
N THR A 202 72.21 15.27 -6.22
CA THR A 202 72.16 16.32 -7.25
C THR A 202 73.18 17.44 -6.96
N ILE A 203 73.46 17.72 -5.67
CA ILE A 203 74.45 18.78 -5.25
C ILE A 203 75.88 18.25 -5.33
N SER A 204 76.08 16.93 -5.22
CA SER A 204 77.43 16.32 -5.29
C SER A 204 77.96 16.03 -6.71
N VAL A 205 77.28 16.49 -7.75
CA VAL A 205 77.67 16.34 -9.18
C VAL A 205 78.37 17.56 -9.77
N ASP A 206 78.72 18.54 -8.97
CA ASP A 206 79.61 19.68 -9.41
C ASP A 206 81.07 19.48 -9.01
#